data_f8edf8b883e19012c4fd168c8b8f3e21
#
_entry.id   f8edf8b883e19012c4fd168c8b8f3e21
#
_cell.length_a   1.000
_cell.length_b   1.000
_cell.length_c   1.000
_cell.angle_alpha   90.00
_cell.angle_beta   90.00
_cell.angle_gamma   90.00
#
_symmetry.space_group_name_H-M   'P 1'
#
loop_
_entity.id
_entity.type
_entity.pdbx_description
1 polymer ?
#
loop_
_entity_poly.entity_id
_entity_poly.type
_entity_poly.pdbx_seq_one_letter_code
_entity_poly.pdbx_strand_id
1 'polypeptide(L)'
;INSPAINSQIEGYNTELQRYMKLNSESSENNPIIQNLGNGLASTRRSIIATLDSYISTLQIQLAALRKEEALTNQRISSVPTQEKQILDIVRQQKIK
;
A
#
# COMPACT_ATOMS: atom_id res chain seq x y z
N ILE A 1 -3.41 8.26 -4.58
CA ILE A 1 -3.72 7.04 -3.81
C ILE A 1 -5.19 6.69 -4.00
N ASN A 2 -5.46 5.49 -4.48
CA ASN A 2 -6.81 5.00 -4.76
C ASN A 2 -7.45 4.39 -3.50
N SER A 3 -7.55 5.19 -2.42
CA SER A 3 -8.23 4.77 -1.21
C SER A 3 -9.29 5.82 -0.83
N PRO A 4 -10.58 5.50 -0.98
CA PRO A 4 -11.64 6.43 -0.57
C PRO A 4 -11.55 6.82 0.90
N ALA A 5 -11.15 5.90 1.77
CA ALA A 5 -11.00 6.18 3.20
C ALA A 5 -9.90 7.22 3.47
N ILE A 6 -8.73 7.05 2.83
CA ILE A 6 -7.61 7.98 2.98
C ILE A 6 -7.96 9.33 2.37
N ASN A 7 -8.57 9.34 1.17
CA ASN A 7 -8.98 10.57 0.51
C ASN A 7 -9.98 11.35 1.36
N SER A 8 -10.93 10.66 1.99
CA SER A 8 -11.92 11.24 2.90
C SER A 8 -11.27 11.88 4.12
N GLN A 9 -10.28 11.21 4.71
CA GLN A 9 -9.51 11.74 5.84
C GLN A 9 -8.76 13.02 5.45
N ILE A 10 -8.13 13.01 4.27
CA ILE A 10 -7.38 14.16 3.76
C ILE A 10 -8.32 15.35 3.51
N GLU A 11 -9.48 15.11 2.89
CA GLU A 11 -10.48 16.14 2.66
C GLU A 11 -10.98 16.75 3.96
N GLY A 12 -11.27 15.90 4.97
CA GLY A 12 -11.66 16.34 6.29
C GLY A 12 -10.59 17.19 6.96
N TYR A 13 -9.35 16.77 6.88
CA TYR A 13 -8.21 17.53 7.39
C TYR A 13 -8.10 18.90 6.71
N ASN A 14 -8.19 18.93 5.39
CA ASN A 14 -8.07 20.19 4.63
C ASN A 14 -9.20 21.17 4.98
N THR A 15 -10.42 20.68 5.17
CA THR A 15 -11.56 21.50 5.57
C THR A 15 -11.34 22.11 6.95
N GLU A 16 -10.89 21.31 7.91
CA GLU A 16 -10.58 21.77 9.27
C GLU A 16 -9.40 22.74 9.28
N LEU A 17 -8.39 22.50 8.43
CA LEU A 17 -7.24 23.38 8.30
C LEU A 17 -7.66 24.76 7.79
N GLN A 18 -8.52 24.83 6.78
CA GLN A 18 -9.04 26.09 6.26
C GLN A 18 -9.79 26.85 7.33
N ARG A 19 -10.61 26.17 8.10
CA ARG A 19 -11.34 26.75 9.22
C ARG A 19 -10.40 27.28 10.29
N TYR A 20 -9.37 26.52 10.63
CA TYR A 20 -8.33 26.93 11.57
C TYR A 20 -7.62 28.20 11.10
N MET A 21 -7.18 28.21 9.84
CA MET A 21 -6.48 29.36 9.25
C MET A 21 -7.34 30.62 9.27
N LYS A 22 -8.63 30.48 8.96
CA LYS A 22 -9.58 31.59 8.98
C LYS A 22 -9.75 32.16 10.39
N LEU A 23 -10.00 31.28 11.36
CA LEU A 23 -10.18 31.69 12.75
C LEU A 23 -8.91 32.30 13.35
N ASN A 24 -7.75 31.74 13.00
CA ASN A 24 -6.46 32.24 13.46
C ASN A 24 -6.15 33.64 12.93
N SER A 25 -6.61 33.96 11.71
CA SER A 25 -6.43 35.29 11.14
C SER A 25 -7.37 36.33 11.77
N GLU A 26 -8.51 35.90 12.31
CA GLU A 26 -9.55 36.77 12.86
C GLU A 26 -9.47 36.92 14.40
N SER A 27 -8.70 36.08 15.09
CA SER A 27 -8.68 36.01 16.55
C SER A 27 -7.26 35.95 17.10
N SER A 28 -7.16 36.15 18.43
CA SER A 28 -5.91 36.01 19.16
C SER A 28 -5.47 34.53 19.23
N GLU A 29 -4.14 34.29 19.20
CA GLU A 29 -3.54 32.98 19.32
C GLU A 29 -3.89 32.27 20.66
N ASN A 30 -4.25 33.04 21.67
CA ASN A 30 -4.59 32.53 23.00
C ASN A 30 -6.06 32.08 23.11
N ASN A 31 -6.81 32.09 22.03
CA ASN A 31 -8.20 31.65 22.04
C ASN A 31 -8.26 30.13 22.22
N PRO A 32 -8.94 29.61 23.26
CA PRO A 32 -9.04 28.17 23.50
C PRO A 32 -9.65 27.39 22.32
N ILE A 33 -10.57 28.01 21.59
CA ILE A 33 -11.20 27.37 20.42
C ILE A 33 -10.15 27.11 19.35
N ILE A 34 -9.27 28.07 19.10
CA ILE A 34 -8.19 27.93 18.11
C ILE A 34 -7.19 26.87 18.55
N GLN A 35 -6.83 26.86 19.85
CA GLN A 35 -5.93 25.86 20.41
C GLN A 35 -6.50 24.45 20.28
N ASN A 36 -7.80 24.29 20.56
CA ASN A 36 -8.48 23.00 20.41
C ASN A 36 -8.53 22.52 18.95
N LEU A 37 -8.80 23.44 18.03
CA LEU A 37 -8.76 23.13 16.61
C LEU A 37 -7.37 22.70 16.15
N GLY A 38 -6.33 23.43 16.61
CA GLY A 38 -4.95 23.07 16.31
C GLY A 38 -4.57 21.70 16.84
N ASN A 39 -4.98 21.38 18.06
CA ASN A 39 -4.75 20.06 18.66
C ASN A 39 -5.50 18.97 17.90
N GLY A 40 -6.73 19.24 17.49
CA GLY A 40 -7.53 18.31 16.67
C GLY A 40 -6.89 18.05 15.31
N LEU A 41 -6.36 19.10 14.67
CA LEU A 41 -5.63 18.98 13.41
C LEU A 41 -4.37 18.11 13.56
N ALA A 42 -3.60 18.34 14.64
CA ALA A 42 -2.41 17.53 14.91
C ALA A 42 -2.77 16.05 15.11
N SER A 43 -3.86 15.78 15.82
CA SER A 43 -4.36 14.43 16.05
C SER A 43 -4.80 13.76 14.73
N THR A 44 -5.57 14.46 13.91
CA THR A 44 -6.03 13.97 12.61
C THR A 44 -4.84 13.70 11.69
N ARG A 45 -3.86 14.58 11.70
CA ARG A 45 -2.63 14.39 10.92
C ARG A 45 -1.90 13.11 11.30
N ARG A 46 -1.76 12.85 12.61
CA ARG A 46 -1.15 11.59 13.08
C ARG A 46 -1.94 10.38 12.63
N SER A 47 -3.27 10.45 12.68
CA SER A 47 -4.14 9.37 12.22
C SER A 47 -3.98 9.11 10.72
N ILE A 48 -3.90 10.15 9.91
CA ILE A 48 -3.68 10.03 8.47
C ILE A 48 -2.33 9.35 8.19
N ILE A 49 -1.28 9.79 8.87
CA ILE A 49 0.06 9.20 8.72
C ILE A 49 0.05 7.72 9.12
N ALA A 50 -0.60 7.38 10.23
CA ALA A 50 -0.72 5.99 10.67
C ALA A 50 -1.48 5.14 9.66
N THR A 51 -2.54 5.67 9.06
CA THR A 51 -3.30 4.98 8.02
C THR A 51 -2.47 4.77 6.77
N LEU A 52 -1.70 5.77 6.36
CA LEU A 52 -0.79 5.67 5.21
C LEU A 52 0.31 4.64 5.46
N ASP A 53 0.90 4.64 6.66
CA ASP A 53 1.92 3.65 7.02
C ASP A 53 1.38 2.23 6.96
N SER A 54 0.17 2.01 7.47
CA SER A 54 -0.51 0.71 7.38
C SER A 54 -0.78 0.29 5.94
N TYR A 55 -1.20 1.24 5.10
CA TYR A 55 -1.44 1.01 3.68
C TYR A 55 -0.15 0.60 2.96
N ILE A 56 0.94 1.34 3.22
CA ILE A 56 2.26 1.04 2.66
C ILE A 56 2.72 -0.36 3.10
N SER A 57 2.57 -0.69 4.38
CA SER A 57 2.93 -2.02 4.90
C SER A 57 2.15 -3.13 4.20
N THR A 58 0.86 -2.94 3.98
CA THR A 58 0.02 -3.88 3.26
C THR A 58 0.50 -4.08 1.82
N LEU A 59 0.82 -2.97 1.13
CA LEU A 59 1.36 -3.03 -0.24
C LEU A 59 2.70 -3.76 -0.29
N GLN A 60 3.57 -3.53 0.69
CA GLN A 60 4.87 -4.21 0.77
C GLN A 60 4.70 -5.72 0.95
N ILE A 61 3.76 -6.14 1.79
CA ILE A 61 3.44 -7.56 1.99
C ILE A 61 2.91 -8.18 0.70
N GLN A 62 1.98 -7.50 0.01
CA GLN A 62 1.44 -7.96 -1.26
C GLN A 62 2.51 -8.06 -2.33
N LEU A 63 3.41 -7.07 -2.40
CA LEU A 63 4.51 -7.08 -3.35
C LEU A 63 5.47 -8.24 -3.09
N ALA A 64 5.81 -8.51 -1.83
CA ALA A 64 6.65 -9.64 -1.46
C ALA A 64 6.00 -10.98 -1.86
N ALA A 65 4.69 -11.11 -1.66
CA ALA A 65 3.95 -12.30 -2.06
C ALA A 65 3.96 -12.49 -3.57
N LEU A 66 3.76 -11.42 -4.34
CA LEU A 66 3.80 -11.46 -5.81
C LEU A 66 5.18 -11.83 -6.33
N ARG A 67 6.24 -11.29 -5.73
CA ARG A 67 7.63 -11.63 -6.09
C ARG A 67 7.93 -13.10 -5.83
N LYS A 68 7.41 -13.64 -4.74
CA LYS A 68 7.55 -15.05 -4.40
C LYS A 68 6.84 -15.93 -5.43
N GLU A 69 5.61 -15.58 -5.81
CA GLU A 69 4.87 -16.28 -6.86
C GLU A 69 5.58 -16.22 -8.20
N GLU A 70 6.11 -15.07 -8.56
CA GLU A 70 6.89 -14.88 -9.79
C GLU A 70 8.11 -15.78 -9.80
N ALA A 71 8.85 -15.84 -8.70
CA ALA A 71 10.02 -16.71 -8.57
C ALA A 71 9.65 -18.18 -8.74
N LEU A 72 8.55 -18.61 -8.12
CA LEU A 72 8.05 -19.99 -8.23
C LEU A 72 7.60 -20.31 -9.67
N THR A 73 6.91 -19.38 -10.31
CA THR A 73 6.48 -19.51 -11.70
C THR A 73 7.67 -19.63 -12.63
N ASN A 74 8.70 -18.80 -12.45
CA ASN A 74 9.92 -18.84 -13.24
C ASN A 74 10.66 -20.16 -13.05
N GLN A 75 10.69 -20.72 -11.85
CA GLN A 75 11.28 -22.04 -11.60
C GLN A 75 10.52 -23.12 -12.36
N ARG A 76 9.19 -23.09 -12.36
CA ARG A 76 8.35 -24.03 -13.10
C ARG A 76 8.60 -23.95 -14.60
N ILE A 77 8.66 -22.75 -15.13
CA ILE A 77 8.94 -22.52 -16.54
C ILE A 77 10.33 -23.05 -16.90
N SER A 78 11.32 -22.79 -16.05
CA SER A 78 12.70 -23.28 -16.27
C SER A 78 12.82 -24.80 -16.23
N SER A 79 11.96 -25.47 -15.46
CA SER A 79 11.99 -26.94 -15.35
C SER A 79 11.28 -27.67 -16.49
N VAL A 80 10.37 -27.02 -17.22
CA VAL A 80 9.58 -27.61 -18.30
C VAL A 80 10.47 -28.18 -19.42
N PRO A 81 11.46 -27.46 -19.95
CA PRO A 81 12.33 -28.03 -21.01
C PRO A 81 13.07 -29.31 -20.58
N THR A 82 13.49 -29.38 -19.33
CA THR A 82 14.14 -30.57 -18.77
C THR A 82 13.18 -31.75 -18.71
N GLN A 83 11.95 -31.52 -18.26
CA GLN A 83 10.91 -32.54 -18.23
C GLN A 83 10.54 -33.05 -19.62
N GLU A 84 10.40 -32.15 -20.57
CA GLU A 84 10.13 -32.50 -21.96
C GLU A 84 11.23 -33.37 -22.55
N LYS A 85 12.48 -33.04 -22.29
CA LYS A 85 13.64 -33.81 -22.73
C LYS A 85 13.61 -35.22 -22.14
N GLN A 86 13.28 -35.36 -20.86
CA GLN A 86 13.17 -36.67 -20.20
C GLN A 86 12.09 -37.52 -20.85
N ILE A 87 10.94 -36.95 -21.15
CA ILE A 87 9.84 -37.65 -21.84
C ILE A 87 10.26 -38.11 -23.21
N LEU A 88 10.93 -37.27 -23.99
CA LEU A 88 11.43 -37.63 -25.32
C LEU A 88 12.44 -38.76 -25.24
N ASP A 89 13.33 -38.78 -24.27
CA ASP A 89 14.31 -39.84 -24.08
C ASP A 89 13.62 -41.18 -23.78
N ILE A 90 12.58 -41.16 -22.93
CA ILE A 90 11.80 -42.35 -22.62
C ILE A 90 11.11 -42.89 -23.90
N VAL A 91 10.50 -42.03 -24.68
CA VAL A 91 9.84 -42.41 -25.93
C VAL A 91 10.83 -43.02 -26.92
N ARG A 92 12.03 -42.47 -27.04
CA ARG A 92 13.09 -43.04 -27.87
C ARG A 92 13.49 -44.43 -27.42
N GLN A 93 13.65 -44.65 -26.14
CA GLN A 93 13.99 -45.96 -25.59
C GLN A 93 12.91 -46.98 -25.90
N GLN A 94 11.66 -46.60 -25.88
CA GLN A 94 10.54 -47.46 -26.22
C GLN A 94 10.52 -47.85 -27.71
N LYS A 95 10.94 -46.94 -28.59
CA LYS A 95 10.97 -47.18 -30.05
C LYS A 95 12.11 -48.12 -30.49
N ILE A 96 13.17 -48.22 -29.71
CA ILE A 96 14.34 -49.05 -30.02
C ILE A 96 14.04 -50.50 -29.80
N LYS A 97 13.05 -50.83 -29.04
CA LYS A 97 12.61 -52.18 -28.84
C LYS A 97 11.74 -52.67 -29.99
#